data_04ed9851a7f3d3b63ca144aebd641a55
#
_entry.id   04ed9851a7f3d3b63ca144aebd641a55
#
_cell.length_a   1.000
_cell.length_b   1.000
_cell.length_c   1.000
_cell.angle_alpha   90.00
_cell.angle_beta   90.00
_cell.angle_gamma   90.00
#
_symmetry.space_group_name_H-M   'P 1'
#
loop_
_entity.id
_entity.type
_entity.pdbx_description
1 polymer ?
#
loop_
_entity_poly.entity_id
_entity_poly.type
_entity_poly.pdbx_seq_one_letter_code
_entity_poly.pdbx_strand_id
1 'polypeptide(L)'
;EAIRLFLFLPNTAFVIAADEDMIRLAVGEYHKGSSQRHQTDYLDKLIQIPIHVPRPGTIEIRAYLMMLVAQDHGVTGEALESLRCDLEHNLKMSWKEEAIAIHELLEGKNILDCPQLRSKFVVAEQLAPILAESSNINGNPRIVKRLLNQVRIRRKTALRRGMQLDEKTITKLVIFERCLGTRATNKLYEMIDRENGKPKLLAELEAKDVNLDEVDLPDEWQTDKKFLAKWSKLTPKFSDVDLTPAVYLSKESIPMGALGTVMSGAAQKLVTALMRQTQRISHASTKAIDETPPDDYMSAMDTVLENLKQVGDWSKRPAGIYGARLLAQKDVKCKVTFLNFMKELPFERWMKPIIEELEGTK
;
A
#
# COMPACT_ATOMS: atom_id res chain seq x y z
N GLU A 1 -21.86 3.86 23.31
CA GLU A 1 -22.73 3.79 24.50
C GLU A 1 -22.54 2.50 25.29
N ALA A 2 -22.48 1.31 24.69
CA ALA A 2 -22.25 0.06 25.43
C ALA A 2 -21.01 0.12 26.34
N ILE A 3 -19.89 0.65 25.84
CA ILE A 3 -18.66 0.82 26.62
C ILE A 3 -18.89 1.74 27.82
N ARG A 4 -19.63 2.83 27.65
CA ARG A 4 -19.92 3.79 28.73
C ARG A 4 -20.69 3.15 29.89
N LEU A 5 -21.60 2.23 29.60
CA LEU A 5 -22.37 1.52 30.63
C LEU A 5 -21.51 0.65 31.51
N PHE A 6 -20.40 0.10 31.00
CA PHE A 6 -19.48 -0.78 31.77
C PHE A 6 -18.35 -0.03 32.46
N LEU A 7 -18.02 1.22 32.06
CA LEU A 7 -16.90 1.98 32.63
C LEU A 7 -17.11 2.47 34.06
N PHE A 8 -18.32 2.35 34.62
CA PHE A 8 -18.63 2.84 35.96
C PHE A 8 -18.75 1.71 37.01
N LEU A 9 -18.25 0.52 36.73
CA LEU A 9 -18.21 -0.56 37.70
C LEU A 9 -17.15 -0.26 38.78
N PRO A 10 -17.50 -0.30 40.07
CA PRO A 10 -16.55 -0.04 41.12
C PRO A 10 -15.43 -1.08 41.13
N ASN A 11 -14.22 -0.64 41.45
CA ASN A 11 -13.01 -1.50 41.53
C ASN A 11 -12.66 -2.22 40.19
N THR A 12 -13.03 -1.65 39.07
CA THR A 12 -12.77 -2.24 37.74
C THR A 12 -11.97 -1.27 36.91
N ALA A 13 -10.94 -1.78 36.19
CA ALA A 13 -10.19 -1.05 35.18
C ALA A 13 -10.41 -1.70 33.83
N PHE A 14 -10.59 -0.90 32.79
CA PHE A 14 -10.79 -1.35 31.45
C PHE A 14 -9.62 -0.91 30.57
N VAL A 15 -9.06 -1.83 29.79
CA VAL A 15 -8.07 -1.54 28.76
C VAL A 15 -8.73 -1.73 27.40
N ILE A 16 -8.81 -0.65 26.63
CA ILE A 16 -9.45 -0.65 25.31
C ILE A 16 -8.36 -0.49 24.25
N ALA A 17 -8.17 -1.51 23.43
CA ALA A 17 -7.33 -1.44 22.26
C ALA A 17 -8.18 -1.05 21.04
N ALA A 18 -7.94 0.12 20.48
CA ALA A 18 -8.71 0.63 19.38
C ALA A 18 -7.88 1.54 18.47
N ASP A 19 -8.35 1.73 17.25
CA ASP A 19 -7.84 2.72 16.31
C ASP A 19 -8.53 4.06 16.61
N GLU A 20 -7.74 5.11 16.89
CA GLU A 20 -8.27 6.42 17.26
C GLU A 20 -9.12 7.05 16.16
N ASP A 21 -8.69 6.93 14.90
CA ASP A 21 -9.43 7.49 13.76
C ASP A 21 -10.77 6.79 13.56
N MET A 22 -10.81 5.47 13.76
CA MET A 22 -12.05 4.69 13.71
C MET A 22 -13.01 5.07 14.84
N ILE A 23 -12.49 5.32 16.05
CA ILE A 23 -13.34 5.79 17.15
C ILE A 23 -13.87 7.18 16.85
N ARG A 24 -13.04 8.10 16.34
CA ARG A 24 -13.45 9.45 15.95
C ARG A 24 -14.55 9.44 14.88
N LEU A 25 -14.40 8.60 13.86
CA LEU A 25 -15.41 8.40 12.83
C LEU A 25 -16.72 7.88 13.41
N ALA A 26 -16.67 6.86 14.26
CA ALA A 26 -17.86 6.29 14.91
C ALA A 26 -18.58 7.31 15.81
N VAL A 27 -17.83 8.13 16.55
CA VAL A 27 -18.41 9.23 17.36
C VAL A 27 -19.02 10.30 16.46
N GLY A 28 -18.37 10.63 15.34
CA GLY A 28 -18.89 11.58 14.35
C GLY A 28 -20.19 11.13 13.71
N GLU A 29 -20.29 9.84 13.37
CA GLU A 29 -21.54 9.26 12.83
C GLU A 29 -22.67 9.24 13.85
N TYR A 30 -22.37 8.94 15.11
CA TYR A 30 -23.36 8.91 16.19
C TYR A 30 -23.87 10.34 16.53
N HIS A 31 -22.99 11.32 16.53
CA HIS A 31 -23.30 12.72 16.81
C HIS A 31 -23.35 13.56 15.50
N LYS A 32 -24.17 13.16 14.54
CA LYS A 32 -24.34 13.89 13.26
C LYS A 32 -24.64 15.36 13.52
N GLY A 33 -23.77 16.24 12.99
CA GLY A 33 -23.90 17.71 13.14
C GLY A 33 -23.12 18.31 14.32
N SER A 34 -22.42 17.49 15.14
CA SER A 34 -21.53 18.02 16.17
C SER A 34 -20.19 18.50 15.57
N SER A 35 -19.65 19.59 16.14
CA SER A 35 -18.33 20.07 15.74
C SER A 35 -17.22 19.07 16.11
N GLN A 36 -16.10 19.09 15.41
CA GLN A 36 -14.92 18.28 15.68
C GLN A 36 -14.44 18.41 17.16
N ARG A 37 -14.61 19.61 17.73
CA ARG A 37 -14.32 19.90 19.14
C ARG A 37 -15.19 19.08 20.09
N HIS A 38 -16.48 18.96 19.82
CA HIS A 38 -17.39 18.15 20.65
C HIS A 38 -17.08 16.67 20.59
N GLN A 39 -16.60 16.18 19.45
CA GLN A 39 -16.17 14.78 19.31
C GLN A 39 -14.91 14.50 20.13
N THR A 40 -13.94 15.42 20.13
CA THR A 40 -12.74 15.33 20.97
C THR A 40 -13.09 15.40 22.46
N ASP A 41 -13.89 16.40 22.85
CA ASP A 41 -14.35 16.56 24.26
C ASP A 41 -15.12 15.31 24.77
N TYR A 42 -15.82 14.60 23.88
CA TYR A 42 -16.51 13.35 24.22
C TYR A 42 -15.53 12.22 24.46
N LEU A 43 -14.49 12.09 23.62
CA LEU A 43 -13.44 11.08 23.78
C LEU A 43 -12.62 11.30 25.04
N ASP A 44 -12.27 12.56 25.33
CA ASP A 44 -11.52 12.93 26.54
C ASP A 44 -12.29 12.61 27.84
N LYS A 45 -13.64 12.67 27.77
CA LYS A 45 -14.48 12.24 28.91
C LYS A 45 -14.60 10.72 29.05
N LEU A 46 -14.43 9.99 27.95
CA LEU A 46 -14.57 8.53 27.92
C LEU A 46 -13.27 7.82 28.31
N ILE A 47 -12.13 8.36 27.86
CA ILE A 47 -10.81 7.77 28.00
C ILE A 47 -10.01 8.58 29.03
N GLN A 48 -9.80 8.00 30.21
CA GLN A 48 -9.06 8.66 31.28
C GLN A 48 -7.56 8.72 31.03
N ILE A 49 -6.99 7.68 30.44
CA ILE A 49 -5.56 7.56 30.17
C ILE A 49 -5.37 7.09 28.72
N PRO A 50 -5.16 8.01 27.76
CA PRO A 50 -4.81 7.66 26.40
C PRO A 50 -3.33 7.22 26.33
N ILE A 51 -3.09 6.03 25.82
CA ILE A 51 -1.74 5.51 25.56
C ILE A 51 -1.61 5.23 24.07
N HIS A 52 -0.76 5.98 23.40
CA HIS A 52 -0.44 5.71 22.00
C HIS A 52 0.63 4.63 21.91
N VAL A 53 0.33 3.55 21.20
CA VAL A 53 1.35 2.54 20.84
C VAL A 53 2.24 3.14 19.75
N PRO A 54 3.55 3.33 20.01
CA PRO A 54 4.44 3.91 19.02
C PRO A 54 4.54 3.01 17.79
N ARG A 55 4.74 3.64 16.63
CA ARG A 55 4.97 2.89 15.39
C ARG A 55 6.32 2.19 15.48
N PRO A 56 6.40 0.92 15.06
CA PRO A 56 7.67 0.20 15.01
C PRO A 56 8.66 0.90 14.06
N GLY A 57 9.85 1.19 14.57
CA GLY A 57 10.97 1.71 13.79
C GLY A 57 11.79 0.61 13.12
N THR A 58 12.96 0.97 12.63
CA THR A 58 13.83 0.03 11.89
C THR A 58 14.27 -1.15 12.75
N ILE A 59 14.61 -0.91 14.03
CA ILE A 59 15.13 -1.95 14.93
C ILE A 59 14.02 -2.95 15.28
N GLU A 60 12.80 -2.46 15.57
CA GLU A 60 11.64 -3.30 15.85
C GLU A 60 11.24 -4.13 14.63
N ILE A 61 11.23 -3.54 13.44
CA ILE A 61 10.93 -4.26 12.20
C ILE A 61 12.02 -5.29 11.88
N ARG A 62 13.29 -4.97 12.12
CA ARG A 62 14.41 -5.92 12.00
C ARG A 62 14.20 -7.14 12.91
N ALA A 63 13.96 -6.91 14.19
CA ALA A 63 13.70 -7.97 15.14
C ALA A 63 12.49 -8.83 14.74
N TYR A 64 11.40 -8.19 14.33
CA TYR A 64 10.20 -8.86 13.87
C TYR A 64 10.44 -9.74 12.64
N LEU A 65 11.17 -9.21 11.63
CA LEU A 65 11.53 -9.96 10.43
C LEU A 65 12.41 -11.17 10.77
N MET A 66 13.41 -11.01 11.63
CA MET A 66 14.28 -12.12 12.06
C MET A 66 13.50 -13.22 12.76
N MET A 67 12.55 -12.88 13.63
CA MET A 67 11.68 -13.87 14.27
C MET A 67 10.80 -14.61 13.24
N LEU A 68 10.19 -13.91 12.29
CA LEU A 68 9.37 -14.52 11.24
C LEU A 68 10.19 -15.42 10.33
N VAL A 69 11.40 -15.01 9.98
CA VAL A 69 12.34 -15.78 9.13
C VAL A 69 12.81 -17.03 9.86
N ALA A 70 13.14 -16.93 11.15
CA ALA A 70 13.54 -18.09 11.96
C ALA A 70 12.42 -19.13 12.06
N GLN A 71 11.18 -18.66 12.34
CA GLN A 71 10.00 -19.55 12.36
C GLN A 71 9.74 -20.21 11.02
N ASP A 72 9.87 -19.48 9.92
CA ASP A 72 9.69 -20.02 8.57
C ASP A 72 10.79 -21.05 8.20
N HIS A 73 11.96 -20.88 8.77
CA HIS A 73 13.06 -21.84 8.61
C HIS A 73 12.91 -23.10 9.49
N GLY A 74 11.87 -23.15 10.33
CA GLY A 74 11.57 -24.29 11.20
C GLY A 74 12.25 -24.23 12.56
N VAL A 75 12.81 -23.06 12.96
CA VAL A 75 13.35 -22.87 14.30
C VAL A 75 12.20 -22.84 15.31
N THR A 76 12.26 -23.67 16.33
CA THR A 76 11.21 -23.82 17.35
C THR A 76 11.82 -24.02 18.75
N GLY A 77 10.99 -24.05 19.78
CA GLY A 77 11.39 -24.35 21.16
C GLY A 77 12.42 -23.38 21.74
N GLU A 78 13.39 -23.90 22.49
CA GLU A 78 14.40 -23.11 23.21
C GLU A 78 15.26 -22.23 22.32
N ALA A 79 15.58 -22.68 21.10
CA ALA A 79 16.37 -21.89 20.15
C ALA A 79 15.64 -20.63 19.67
N LEU A 80 14.34 -20.73 19.40
CA LEU A 80 13.51 -19.59 19.03
C LEU A 80 13.33 -18.62 20.21
N GLU A 81 13.15 -19.17 21.42
CA GLU A 81 12.99 -18.36 22.62
C GLU A 81 14.31 -17.63 22.97
N SER A 82 15.44 -18.28 22.85
CA SER A 82 16.75 -17.63 23.02
C SER A 82 16.94 -16.47 22.04
N LEU A 83 16.61 -16.68 20.75
CA LEU A 83 16.66 -15.61 19.75
C LEU A 83 15.72 -14.46 20.11
N ARG A 84 14.50 -14.78 20.59
CA ARG A 84 13.52 -13.77 21.04
C ARG A 84 14.08 -12.95 22.20
N CYS A 85 14.68 -13.59 23.20
CA CYS A 85 15.25 -12.91 24.36
C CYS A 85 16.38 -11.95 23.98
N ASP A 86 17.27 -12.35 23.06
CA ASP A 86 18.38 -11.50 22.62
C ASP A 86 17.88 -10.29 21.84
N LEU A 87 16.93 -10.52 20.91
CA LEU A 87 16.31 -9.43 20.15
C LEU A 87 15.53 -8.48 21.07
N GLU A 88 14.80 -9.01 22.06
CA GLU A 88 14.08 -8.20 23.05
C GLU A 88 15.05 -7.40 23.93
N HIS A 89 16.16 -8.01 24.37
CA HIS A 89 17.20 -7.29 25.10
C HIS A 89 17.78 -6.14 24.28
N ASN A 90 18.11 -6.40 23.01
CA ASN A 90 18.61 -5.35 22.12
C ASN A 90 17.58 -4.23 21.89
N LEU A 91 16.28 -4.56 21.80
CA LEU A 91 15.22 -3.54 21.71
C LEU A 91 15.16 -2.68 22.97
N LYS A 92 15.25 -3.28 24.16
CA LYS A 92 15.25 -2.54 25.45
C LYS A 92 16.45 -1.63 25.60
N MET A 93 17.59 -1.99 25.00
CA MET A 93 18.84 -1.23 25.07
C MET A 93 19.06 -0.31 23.88
N SER A 94 18.19 -0.29 22.88
CA SER A 94 18.34 0.45 21.61
C SER A 94 18.51 1.96 21.75
N TRP A 95 18.13 2.53 22.87
CA TRP A 95 18.37 3.94 23.20
C TRP A 95 19.83 4.25 23.59
N LYS A 96 20.62 3.22 23.87
CA LYS A 96 22.01 3.32 24.37
C LYS A 96 23.01 2.56 23.50
N GLU A 97 22.59 1.45 22.93
CA GLU A 97 23.43 0.50 22.21
C GLU A 97 23.01 0.39 20.76
N GLU A 98 23.97 0.13 19.88
CA GLU A 98 23.67 -0.17 18.49
C GLU A 98 22.96 -1.53 18.32
N ALA A 99 22.40 -1.73 17.14
CA ALA A 99 21.75 -3.01 16.83
C ALA A 99 22.77 -4.14 16.85
N ILE A 100 22.48 -5.19 17.63
CA ILE A 100 23.35 -6.39 17.73
C ILE A 100 23.62 -6.99 16.35
N ALA A 101 24.87 -7.29 16.05
CA ALA A 101 25.25 -7.84 14.77
C ALA A 101 24.72 -9.28 14.57
N ILE A 102 24.47 -9.67 13.30
CA ILE A 102 23.92 -11.00 13.00
C ILE A 102 24.83 -12.12 13.52
N HIS A 103 26.16 -11.96 13.42
CA HIS A 103 27.09 -12.99 13.90
C HIS A 103 27.01 -13.17 15.43
N GLU A 104 26.85 -12.10 16.19
CA GLU A 104 26.67 -12.16 17.65
C GLU A 104 25.34 -12.81 18.02
N LEU A 105 24.26 -12.54 17.28
CA LEU A 105 22.95 -13.18 17.47
C LEU A 105 23.01 -14.71 17.28
N LEU A 106 23.89 -15.17 16.42
CA LEU A 106 24.01 -16.59 16.03
C LEU A 106 25.10 -17.33 16.81
N GLU A 107 25.99 -16.60 17.48
CA GLU A 107 27.12 -17.18 18.22
C GLU A 107 26.64 -18.16 19.31
N GLY A 108 27.26 -19.33 19.37
CA GLY A 108 26.92 -20.37 20.35
C GLY A 108 25.58 -21.08 20.12
N LYS A 109 24.85 -20.77 19.03
CA LYS A 109 23.52 -21.34 18.75
C LYS A 109 23.57 -22.25 17.52
N ASN A 110 24.02 -23.49 17.70
CA ASN A 110 24.24 -24.46 16.61
C ASN A 110 23.05 -24.62 15.65
N ILE A 111 21.79 -24.52 16.12
CA ILE A 111 20.59 -24.67 15.29
C ILE A 111 20.35 -23.43 14.43
N LEU A 112 20.77 -22.24 14.86
CA LEU A 112 20.62 -20.99 14.16
C LEU A 112 21.79 -20.70 13.22
N ASP A 113 22.95 -21.31 13.44
CA ASP A 113 24.16 -21.06 12.66
C ASP A 113 24.23 -21.91 11.37
N CYS A 114 23.19 -21.77 10.54
CA CYS A 114 23.21 -22.36 9.20
C CYS A 114 23.34 -21.26 8.12
N PRO A 115 24.10 -21.52 7.03
CA PRO A 115 24.35 -20.52 5.99
C PRO A 115 23.04 -19.95 5.36
N GLN A 116 22.01 -20.79 5.24
CA GLN A 116 20.73 -20.42 4.67
C GLN A 116 19.98 -19.40 5.56
N LEU A 117 19.94 -19.65 6.87
CA LEU A 117 19.28 -18.73 7.83
C LEU A 117 20.07 -17.42 7.95
N ARG A 118 21.41 -17.52 8.00
CA ARG A 118 22.28 -16.34 8.00
C ARG A 118 22.04 -15.45 6.78
N SER A 119 21.98 -16.03 5.58
CA SER A 119 21.65 -15.29 4.35
C SER A 119 20.29 -14.61 4.41
N LYS A 120 19.28 -15.27 4.99
CA LYS A 120 17.93 -14.69 5.16
C LYS A 120 17.92 -13.56 6.19
N PHE A 121 18.71 -13.65 7.26
CA PHE A 121 18.85 -12.57 8.25
C PHE A 121 19.50 -11.33 7.65
N VAL A 122 20.51 -11.50 6.78
CA VAL A 122 21.10 -10.37 6.04
C VAL A 122 20.05 -9.69 5.17
N VAL A 123 19.20 -10.45 4.49
CA VAL A 123 18.08 -9.89 3.72
C VAL A 123 17.10 -9.16 4.64
N ALA A 124 16.72 -9.74 5.77
CA ALA A 124 15.83 -9.13 6.75
C ALA A 124 16.37 -7.78 7.25
N GLU A 125 17.69 -7.70 7.50
CA GLU A 125 18.38 -6.48 7.91
C GLU A 125 18.32 -5.38 6.85
N GLN A 126 18.52 -5.74 5.58
CA GLN A 126 18.40 -4.81 4.44
C GLN A 126 16.96 -4.32 4.22
N LEU A 127 15.97 -5.17 4.51
CA LEU A 127 14.56 -4.86 4.33
C LEU A 127 13.98 -3.99 5.45
N ALA A 128 14.48 -4.13 6.66
CA ALA A 128 13.93 -3.44 7.83
C ALA A 128 13.80 -1.92 7.65
N PRO A 129 14.82 -1.16 7.22
CA PRO A 129 14.70 0.28 7.02
C PRO A 129 13.73 0.64 5.89
N ILE A 130 13.63 -0.18 4.84
CA ILE A 130 12.71 0.05 3.73
C ILE A 130 11.26 -0.09 4.20
N LEU A 131 10.96 -1.14 4.98
CA LEU A 131 9.62 -1.42 5.46
C LEU A 131 9.19 -0.50 6.61
N ALA A 132 10.13 -0.05 7.43
CA ALA A 132 9.85 0.89 8.51
C ALA A 132 9.54 2.30 7.99
N GLU A 133 10.30 2.77 7.00
CA GLU A 133 10.21 4.14 6.50
C GLU A 133 9.20 4.34 5.36
N SER A 134 8.75 3.27 4.70
CA SER A 134 7.76 3.37 3.62
C SER A 134 6.43 3.95 4.13
N SER A 135 5.94 5.00 3.49
CA SER A 135 4.65 5.65 3.83
C SER A 135 3.46 4.69 3.74
N ASN A 136 3.52 3.70 2.84
CA ASN A 136 2.44 2.72 2.62
C ASN A 136 2.48 1.52 3.58
N ILE A 137 3.61 1.32 4.29
CA ILE A 137 3.78 0.23 5.26
C ILE A 137 3.85 0.78 6.68
N ASN A 138 4.59 1.87 6.89
CA ASN A 138 4.75 2.54 8.19
C ASN A 138 5.14 1.58 9.32
N GLY A 139 5.99 0.61 9.03
CA GLY A 139 6.38 -0.40 10.02
C GLY A 139 5.22 -1.28 10.54
N ASN A 140 4.07 -1.34 9.88
CA ASN A 140 2.92 -2.11 10.35
C ASN A 140 3.20 -3.62 10.29
N PRO A 141 3.27 -4.34 11.43
CA PRO A 141 3.61 -5.76 11.45
C PRO A 141 2.64 -6.64 10.67
N ARG A 142 1.35 -6.27 10.60
CA ARG A 142 0.36 -7.00 9.81
C ARG A 142 0.64 -6.91 8.32
N ILE A 143 1.05 -5.72 7.85
CA ILE A 143 1.40 -5.50 6.44
C ILE A 143 2.69 -6.25 6.12
N VAL A 144 3.70 -6.18 6.98
CA VAL A 144 4.97 -6.93 6.85
C VAL A 144 4.72 -8.43 6.76
N LYS A 145 3.91 -8.99 7.66
CA LYS A 145 3.55 -10.42 7.63
C LYS A 145 2.80 -10.82 6.36
N ARG A 146 1.87 -9.97 5.90
CA ARG A 146 1.14 -10.19 4.64
C ARG A 146 2.08 -10.19 3.43
N LEU A 147 3.06 -9.28 3.40
CA LEU A 147 4.09 -9.21 2.37
C LEU A 147 4.90 -10.52 2.31
N LEU A 148 5.41 -10.99 3.45
CA LEU A 148 6.15 -12.26 3.49
C LEU A 148 5.29 -13.46 3.07
N ASN A 149 4.02 -13.50 3.47
CA ASN A 149 3.09 -14.54 3.02
C ASN A 149 2.87 -14.48 1.50
N GLN A 150 2.78 -13.29 0.91
CA GLN A 150 2.66 -13.11 -0.53
C GLN A 150 3.90 -13.63 -1.27
N VAL A 151 5.09 -13.32 -0.78
CA VAL A 151 6.36 -13.88 -1.31
C VAL A 151 6.32 -15.41 -1.28
N ARG A 152 5.93 -15.98 -0.13
CA ARG A 152 5.83 -17.44 0.06
C ARG A 152 4.84 -18.11 -0.90
N ILE A 153 3.67 -17.49 -1.09
CA ILE A 153 2.64 -17.99 -2.03
C ILE A 153 3.19 -17.95 -3.46
N ARG A 154 3.75 -16.83 -3.89
CA ARG A 154 4.31 -16.69 -5.24
C ARG A 154 5.45 -17.67 -5.50
N ARG A 155 6.35 -17.86 -4.54
CA ARG A 155 7.41 -18.88 -4.64
C ARG A 155 6.84 -20.29 -4.82
N LYS A 156 5.85 -20.67 -4.00
CA LYS A 156 5.20 -21.99 -4.15
C LYS A 156 4.53 -22.15 -5.51
N THR A 157 3.88 -21.10 -6.01
CA THR A 157 3.26 -21.11 -7.35
C THR A 157 4.29 -21.21 -8.45
N ALA A 158 5.40 -20.47 -8.36
CA ALA A 158 6.53 -20.56 -9.31
C ALA A 158 7.08 -21.99 -9.39
N LEU A 159 7.35 -22.61 -8.24
CA LEU A 159 7.85 -23.98 -8.17
C LEU A 159 6.88 -24.99 -8.80
N ARG A 160 5.57 -24.88 -8.52
CA ARG A 160 4.55 -25.77 -9.10
C ARG A 160 4.45 -25.64 -10.62
N ARG A 161 4.78 -24.47 -11.18
CA ARG A 161 4.77 -24.20 -12.61
C ARG A 161 6.11 -24.45 -13.30
N GLY A 162 7.12 -24.92 -12.56
CA GLY A 162 8.46 -25.14 -13.11
C GLY A 162 9.20 -23.85 -13.48
N MET A 163 8.75 -22.70 -12.94
CA MET A 163 9.42 -21.42 -13.19
C MET A 163 10.69 -21.31 -12.35
N GLN A 164 11.80 -21.01 -12.99
CA GLN A 164 13.08 -20.75 -12.32
C GLN A 164 13.13 -19.29 -11.85
N LEU A 165 12.46 -19.00 -10.73
CA LEU A 165 12.47 -17.69 -10.09
C LEU A 165 13.11 -17.79 -8.71
N ASP A 166 14.12 -16.94 -8.48
CA ASP A 166 14.73 -16.81 -7.15
C ASP A 166 13.76 -16.11 -6.18
N GLU A 167 13.72 -16.58 -4.94
CA GLU A 167 12.92 -15.99 -3.86
C GLU A 167 13.27 -14.51 -3.64
N LYS A 168 14.54 -14.13 -3.80
CA LYS A 168 14.99 -12.73 -3.64
C LYS A 168 14.40 -11.83 -4.73
N THR A 169 14.30 -12.32 -5.97
CA THR A 169 13.66 -11.60 -7.08
C THR A 169 12.19 -11.35 -6.78
N ILE A 170 11.46 -12.38 -6.33
CA ILE A 170 10.06 -12.26 -5.92
C ILE A 170 9.92 -11.25 -4.78
N THR A 171 10.79 -11.34 -3.76
CA THR A 171 10.77 -10.44 -2.59
C THR A 171 10.98 -8.99 -3.00
N LYS A 172 12.02 -8.71 -3.81
CA LYS A 172 12.33 -7.35 -4.29
C LYS A 172 11.17 -6.75 -5.09
N LEU A 173 10.49 -7.55 -5.93
CA LEU A 173 9.33 -7.11 -6.69
C LEU A 173 8.11 -6.84 -5.79
N VAL A 174 7.79 -7.75 -4.86
CA VAL A 174 6.67 -7.59 -3.91
C VAL A 174 6.85 -6.35 -3.02
N ILE A 175 8.08 -6.05 -2.62
CA ILE A 175 8.40 -4.83 -1.87
C ILE A 175 8.12 -3.58 -2.71
N PHE A 176 8.55 -3.57 -3.97
CA PHE A 176 8.27 -2.47 -4.88
C PHE A 176 6.76 -2.23 -5.01
N GLU A 177 6.01 -3.28 -5.34
CA GLU A 177 4.55 -3.24 -5.49
C GLU A 177 3.85 -2.69 -4.25
N ARG A 178 4.31 -3.11 -3.08
CA ARG A 178 3.67 -2.75 -1.82
C ARG A 178 4.03 -1.35 -1.33
N CYS A 179 5.27 -0.93 -1.56
CA CYS A 179 5.76 0.37 -1.10
C CYS A 179 5.33 1.52 -2.01
N LEU A 180 5.34 1.32 -3.33
CA LEU A 180 5.02 2.37 -4.29
C LEU A 180 3.56 2.38 -4.74
N GLY A 181 2.83 1.29 -4.51
CA GLY A 181 1.42 1.17 -4.88
C GLY A 181 1.17 0.93 -6.36
N THR A 182 -0.11 0.94 -6.74
CA THR A 182 -0.59 0.40 -8.02
C THR A 182 -0.07 1.18 -9.23
N ARG A 183 -0.03 2.51 -9.20
CA ARG A 183 0.39 3.34 -10.35
C ARG A 183 1.84 3.11 -10.72
N ALA A 184 2.73 3.19 -9.73
CA ALA A 184 4.15 2.97 -9.92
C ALA A 184 4.44 1.53 -10.37
N THR A 185 3.69 0.55 -9.83
CA THR A 185 3.79 -0.86 -10.20
C THR A 185 3.36 -1.09 -11.65
N ASN A 186 2.24 -0.51 -12.09
CA ASN A 186 1.78 -0.63 -13.47
C ASN A 186 2.81 -0.04 -14.44
N LYS A 187 3.43 1.08 -14.08
CA LYS A 187 4.49 1.68 -14.86
C LYS A 187 5.71 0.77 -15.01
N LEU A 188 6.12 0.11 -13.91
CA LEU A 188 7.17 -0.90 -13.95
C LEU A 188 6.80 -2.05 -14.90
N TYR A 189 5.58 -2.55 -14.83
CA TYR A 189 5.12 -3.65 -15.67
C TYR A 189 5.07 -3.30 -17.15
N GLU A 190 4.63 -2.08 -17.50
CA GLU A 190 4.67 -1.57 -18.87
C GLU A 190 6.10 -1.53 -19.42
N MET A 191 7.06 -1.08 -18.62
CA MET A 191 8.47 -1.05 -19.03
C MET A 191 9.03 -2.47 -19.21
N ILE A 192 8.70 -3.40 -18.31
CA ILE A 192 9.11 -4.80 -18.41
C ILE A 192 8.55 -5.43 -19.68
N ASP A 193 7.26 -5.24 -19.99
CA ASP A 193 6.63 -5.77 -21.19
C ASP A 193 7.23 -5.14 -22.48
N ARG A 194 7.49 -3.81 -22.48
CA ARG A 194 8.04 -3.10 -23.63
C ARG A 194 9.48 -3.45 -23.93
N GLU A 195 10.27 -3.76 -22.91
CA GLU A 195 11.71 -3.97 -22.98
C GLU A 195 12.10 -5.45 -22.77
N ASN A 196 11.18 -6.38 -23.10
CA ASN A 196 11.41 -7.84 -23.07
C ASN A 196 12.00 -8.33 -21.73
N GLY A 197 11.42 -7.91 -20.63
CA GLY A 197 11.76 -8.37 -19.29
C GLY A 197 12.92 -7.64 -18.61
N LYS A 198 13.65 -6.75 -19.30
CA LYS A 198 14.85 -6.07 -18.78
C LYS A 198 14.81 -4.56 -19.02
N PRO A 199 14.07 -3.79 -18.23
CA PRO A 199 14.00 -2.34 -18.37
C PRO A 199 15.36 -1.66 -18.20
N LYS A 200 15.73 -0.80 -19.15
CA LYS A 200 17.00 -0.04 -19.10
C LYS A 200 17.08 0.87 -17.89
N LEU A 201 15.97 1.50 -17.54
CA LEU A 201 15.89 2.36 -16.36
C LEU A 201 16.30 1.65 -15.08
N LEU A 202 15.99 0.35 -14.93
CA LEU A 202 16.41 -0.42 -13.76
C LEU A 202 17.94 -0.61 -13.72
N ALA A 203 18.59 -0.76 -14.87
CA ALA A 203 20.05 -0.83 -14.95
C ALA A 203 20.70 0.49 -14.53
N GLU A 204 20.10 1.63 -14.92
CA GLU A 204 20.54 2.96 -14.48
C GLU A 204 20.38 3.13 -12.95
N LEU A 205 19.22 2.75 -12.41
CA LEU A 205 18.95 2.83 -10.96
C LEU A 205 19.84 1.93 -10.10
N GLU A 206 20.28 0.81 -10.65
CA GLU A 206 21.12 -0.19 -9.96
C GLU A 206 22.62 0.00 -10.20
N ALA A 207 23.02 1.03 -10.96
CA ALA A 207 24.42 1.38 -11.13
C ALA A 207 25.04 1.87 -9.80
N LYS A 208 26.37 1.80 -9.69
CA LYS A 208 27.06 2.32 -8.49
C LYS A 208 26.98 3.85 -8.48
N ASP A 209 26.72 4.41 -7.29
CA ASP A 209 26.74 5.86 -7.01
C ASP A 209 25.80 6.70 -7.89
N VAL A 210 24.62 6.16 -8.20
CA VAL A 210 23.60 6.85 -8.98
C VAL A 210 23.04 8.04 -8.22
N ASN A 211 23.09 9.20 -8.86
CA ASN A 211 22.35 10.39 -8.44
C ASN A 211 20.94 10.33 -9.03
N LEU A 212 19.93 10.01 -8.20
CA LEU A 212 18.54 9.88 -8.64
C LEU A 212 17.92 11.20 -9.16
N ASP A 213 18.56 12.33 -8.93
CA ASP A 213 18.09 13.62 -9.45
C ASP A 213 18.49 13.81 -10.93
N GLU A 214 19.44 13.04 -11.42
CA GLU A 214 19.90 13.05 -12.80
C GLU A 214 19.26 11.95 -13.66
N VAL A 215 18.57 11.00 -13.03
CA VAL A 215 17.84 9.91 -13.73
C VAL A 215 16.47 10.39 -14.15
N ASP A 216 16.10 10.14 -15.39
CA ASP A 216 14.75 10.45 -15.92
C ASP A 216 13.71 9.45 -15.38
N LEU A 217 13.24 9.72 -14.15
CA LEU A 217 12.26 8.89 -13.47
C LEU A 217 10.85 9.18 -13.96
N PRO A 218 10.00 8.15 -14.14
CA PRO A 218 8.57 8.33 -14.38
C PRO A 218 7.92 9.22 -13.30
N ASP A 219 6.90 9.98 -13.68
CA ASP A 219 6.18 10.88 -12.76
C ASP A 219 5.66 10.14 -11.51
N GLU A 220 5.23 8.89 -11.70
CA GLU A 220 4.72 8.03 -10.62
C GLU A 220 5.78 7.62 -9.59
N TRP A 221 7.07 7.81 -9.89
CA TRP A 221 8.20 7.44 -9.03
C TRP A 221 8.91 8.65 -8.40
N GLN A 222 8.61 9.85 -8.86
CA GLN A 222 9.30 11.09 -8.44
C GLN A 222 9.19 11.37 -6.95
N THR A 223 8.06 11.04 -6.34
CA THR A 223 7.81 11.28 -4.90
C THR A 223 8.57 10.32 -4.00
N ASP A 224 9.03 9.18 -4.52
CA ASP A 224 9.55 8.06 -3.73
C ASP A 224 11.05 7.81 -3.95
N LYS A 225 11.82 8.84 -4.32
CA LYS A 225 13.27 8.75 -4.57
C LYS A 225 14.04 8.12 -3.43
N LYS A 226 13.71 8.45 -2.17
CA LYS A 226 14.36 7.86 -0.98
C LYS A 226 14.16 6.35 -0.89
N PHE A 227 12.97 5.88 -1.22
CA PHE A 227 12.69 4.45 -1.30
C PHE A 227 13.48 3.81 -2.44
N LEU A 228 13.44 4.37 -3.64
CA LEU A 228 14.15 3.86 -4.82
C LEU A 228 15.66 3.73 -4.57
N ALA A 229 16.27 4.71 -3.89
CA ALA A 229 17.68 4.70 -3.53
C ALA A 229 18.09 3.49 -2.64
N LYS A 230 17.20 3.06 -1.76
CA LYS A 230 17.42 1.89 -0.90
C LYS A 230 17.04 0.59 -1.60
N TRP A 231 15.91 0.59 -2.31
CA TRP A 231 15.38 -0.56 -3.00
C TRP A 231 16.28 -1.04 -4.15
N SER A 232 16.84 -0.11 -4.93
CA SER A 232 17.76 -0.44 -6.05
C SER A 232 19.00 -1.21 -5.58
N LYS A 233 19.45 -0.98 -4.35
CA LYS A 233 20.61 -1.67 -3.74
C LYS A 233 20.32 -3.10 -3.29
N LEU A 234 19.04 -3.51 -3.26
CA LEU A 234 18.68 -4.88 -2.91
C LEU A 234 19.13 -5.86 -3.99
N THR A 235 19.59 -7.04 -3.54
CA THR A 235 19.96 -8.16 -4.43
C THR A 235 18.78 -9.10 -4.67
N PRO A 236 18.65 -9.68 -5.88
CA PRO A 236 19.48 -9.49 -7.06
C PRO A 236 19.26 -8.15 -7.76
N LYS A 237 20.17 -7.79 -8.66
CA LYS A 237 19.92 -6.70 -9.58
C LYS A 237 18.87 -7.13 -10.60
N PHE A 238 17.87 -6.31 -10.82
CA PHE A 238 16.82 -6.58 -11.80
C PHE A 238 17.29 -6.41 -13.24
N SER A 239 18.35 -5.63 -13.46
CA SER A 239 19.03 -5.51 -14.74
C SER A 239 19.59 -6.86 -15.26
N ASP A 240 19.95 -7.77 -14.36
CA ASP A 240 20.56 -9.05 -14.71
C ASP A 240 19.51 -10.17 -14.91
N VAL A 241 18.26 -9.93 -14.52
CA VAL A 241 17.19 -10.94 -14.47
C VAL A 241 16.09 -10.62 -15.48
N ASP A 242 15.58 -11.63 -16.18
CA ASP A 242 14.31 -11.50 -16.91
C ASP A 242 13.14 -11.48 -15.91
N LEU A 243 12.46 -10.33 -15.83
CA LEU A 243 11.37 -10.11 -14.90
C LEU A 243 10.00 -10.57 -15.42
N THR A 244 9.89 -10.98 -16.70
CA THR A 244 8.63 -11.43 -17.31
C THR A 244 7.93 -12.52 -16.49
N PRO A 245 8.62 -13.59 -16.00
CA PRO A 245 7.98 -14.62 -15.19
C PRO A 245 7.50 -14.09 -13.83
N ALA A 246 8.25 -13.16 -13.23
CA ALA A 246 7.89 -12.60 -11.93
C ALA A 246 6.64 -11.71 -12.03
N VAL A 247 6.54 -10.91 -13.09
CA VAL A 247 5.36 -10.07 -13.40
C VAL A 247 4.14 -10.94 -13.70
N TYR A 248 4.32 -12.02 -14.46
CA TYR A 248 3.24 -12.97 -14.73
C TYR A 248 2.64 -13.52 -13.42
N LEU A 249 3.48 -13.98 -12.49
CA LEU A 249 3.03 -14.43 -11.18
C LEU A 249 2.34 -13.34 -10.36
N SER A 250 2.80 -12.10 -10.49
CA SER A 250 2.19 -10.97 -9.80
C SER A 250 0.77 -10.72 -10.29
N LYS A 251 0.56 -10.68 -11.60
CA LYS A 251 -0.75 -10.48 -12.21
C LYS A 251 -1.75 -11.57 -11.82
N GLU A 252 -1.32 -12.81 -11.63
CA GLU A 252 -2.19 -13.92 -11.19
C GLU A 252 -2.45 -13.97 -9.68
N SER A 253 -1.50 -13.54 -8.88
CA SER A 253 -1.59 -13.66 -7.41
C SER A 253 -2.32 -12.50 -6.74
N ILE A 254 -2.67 -11.48 -7.48
CA ILE A 254 -3.39 -10.33 -6.94
C ILE A 254 -4.90 -10.62 -7.10
N PRO A 255 -5.70 -10.61 -6.01
CA PRO A 255 -7.15 -10.70 -6.12
C PRO A 255 -7.64 -9.60 -7.06
N MET A 256 -8.54 -9.94 -8.00
CA MET A 256 -9.10 -8.99 -9.00
C MET A 256 -9.68 -7.69 -8.42
N GLY A 257 -9.80 -7.57 -7.09
CA GLY A 257 -10.22 -6.36 -6.39
C GLY A 257 -9.11 -5.54 -5.71
N ALA A 258 -7.83 -5.97 -5.79
CA ALA A 258 -6.70 -5.28 -5.15
C ALA A 258 -5.66 -4.72 -6.13
N LEU A 259 -5.70 -5.15 -7.38
CA LEU A 259 -5.19 -4.38 -8.52
C LEU A 259 -6.41 -3.62 -9.06
N GLY A 260 -6.37 -2.33 -8.99
CA GLY A 260 -7.11 -1.56 -9.99
C GLY A 260 -6.78 -2.24 -11.31
N THR A 261 -7.80 -2.73 -11.98
CA THR A 261 -7.73 -3.45 -13.25
C THR A 261 -6.57 -2.90 -14.06
N VAL A 262 -5.68 -3.76 -14.57
CA VAL A 262 -4.68 -3.31 -15.56
C VAL A 262 -5.51 -2.67 -16.66
N MET A 263 -5.63 -1.35 -16.62
CA MET A 263 -6.45 -0.64 -17.55
C MET A 263 -5.85 -0.83 -18.93
N SER A 264 -6.66 -1.21 -19.88
CA SER A 264 -6.25 -1.21 -21.28
C SER A 264 -5.70 0.17 -21.66
N GLY A 265 -4.83 0.24 -22.64
CA GLY A 265 -4.34 1.54 -23.14
C GLY A 265 -5.48 2.49 -23.56
N ALA A 266 -6.64 1.94 -23.95
CA ALA A 266 -7.87 2.69 -24.24
C ALA A 266 -8.47 3.27 -22.94
N ALA A 267 -8.58 2.47 -21.87
CA ALA A 267 -9.09 2.92 -20.59
C ALA A 267 -8.19 4.00 -19.94
N GLN A 268 -6.87 3.91 -20.07
CA GLN A 268 -5.94 4.95 -19.60
C GLN A 268 -6.13 6.28 -20.34
N LYS A 269 -6.28 6.23 -21.67
CA LYS A 269 -6.60 7.43 -22.48
C LYS A 269 -7.94 8.01 -22.05
N LEU A 270 -8.94 7.16 -21.80
CA LEU A 270 -10.25 7.56 -21.30
C LEU A 270 -10.12 8.29 -19.95
N VAL A 271 -9.47 7.71 -18.95
CA VAL A 271 -9.25 8.36 -17.64
C VAL A 271 -8.58 9.73 -17.80
N THR A 272 -7.54 9.80 -18.63
CA THR A 272 -6.83 11.07 -18.88
C THR A 272 -7.76 12.13 -19.50
N ALA A 273 -8.58 11.75 -20.47
CA ALA A 273 -9.55 12.66 -21.10
C ALA A 273 -10.63 13.11 -20.11
N LEU A 274 -11.17 12.19 -19.31
CA LEU A 274 -12.20 12.47 -18.30
C LEU A 274 -11.67 13.40 -17.19
N MET A 275 -10.47 13.17 -16.67
CA MET A 275 -9.85 13.97 -15.61
C MET A 275 -9.53 15.40 -16.05
N ARG A 276 -9.23 15.61 -17.34
CA ARG A 276 -8.98 16.95 -17.91
C ARG A 276 -10.25 17.72 -18.21
N GLN A 277 -11.41 17.09 -18.16
CA GLN A 277 -12.68 17.72 -18.51
C GLN A 277 -13.15 18.72 -17.44
N THR A 278 -13.13 20.00 -17.79
CA THR A 278 -13.62 21.11 -16.92
C THR A 278 -14.98 21.64 -17.37
N GLN A 279 -15.39 21.36 -18.59
CA GLN A 279 -16.66 21.83 -19.18
C GLN A 279 -17.67 20.68 -19.29
N ARG A 280 -18.97 21.02 -19.35
CA ARG A 280 -20.07 20.05 -19.41
C ARG A 280 -20.01 19.15 -20.66
N ILE A 281 -19.50 19.67 -21.77
CA ILE A 281 -19.34 18.96 -23.04
C ILE A 281 -17.86 18.96 -23.40
N SER A 282 -17.35 17.80 -23.80
CA SER A 282 -15.97 17.62 -24.29
C SER A 282 -15.95 16.59 -25.40
N HIS A 283 -15.60 17.02 -26.63
CA HIS A 283 -15.41 16.10 -27.75
C HIS A 283 -14.32 15.08 -27.51
N ALA A 284 -13.25 15.48 -26.82
CA ALA A 284 -12.15 14.56 -26.46
C ALA A 284 -12.62 13.43 -25.54
N SER A 285 -13.41 13.76 -24.52
CA SER A 285 -13.96 12.76 -23.60
C SER A 285 -14.98 11.86 -24.27
N THR A 286 -15.87 12.41 -25.10
CA THR A 286 -16.86 11.64 -25.87
C THR A 286 -16.16 10.65 -26.81
N LYS A 287 -15.18 11.13 -27.57
CA LYS A 287 -14.38 10.28 -28.46
C LYS A 287 -13.65 9.17 -27.69
N ALA A 288 -13.03 9.50 -26.55
CA ALA A 288 -12.33 8.53 -25.71
C ALA A 288 -13.29 7.47 -25.17
N ILE A 289 -14.53 7.82 -24.79
CA ILE A 289 -15.56 6.85 -24.37
C ILE A 289 -15.92 5.93 -25.54
N ASP A 290 -16.19 6.48 -26.72
CA ASP A 290 -16.61 5.70 -27.89
C ASP A 290 -15.47 4.75 -28.41
N GLU A 291 -14.21 5.10 -28.20
CA GLU A 291 -13.02 4.27 -28.52
C GLU A 291 -12.67 3.23 -27.45
N THR A 292 -13.31 3.28 -26.29
CA THR A 292 -13.01 2.37 -25.16
C THR A 292 -14.05 1.25 -25.08
N PRO A 293 -13.63 -0.03 -24.96
CA PRO A 293 -14.55 -1.14 -24.75
C PRO A 293 -15.42 -0.93 -23.48
N PRO A 294 -16.73 -1.28 -23.53
CA PRO A 294 -17.64 -1.13 -22.38
C PRO A 294 -17.16 -1.86 -21.11
N ASP A 295 -16.46 -2.98 -21.27
CA ASP A 295 -15.89 -3.75 -20.14
C ASP A 295 -14.86 -2.95 -19.32
N ASP A 296 -14.24 -1.94 -19.93
CA ASP A 296 -13.24 -1.07 -19.31
C ASP A 296 -13.86 0.15 -18.60
N TYR A 297 -15.15 0.44 -18.78
CA TYR A 297 -15.80 1.64 -18.22
C TYR A 297 -15.77 1.67 -16.70
N MET A 298 -16.06 0.55 -16.04
CA MET A 298 -16.01 0.49 -14.57
C MET A 298 -14.61 0.74 -14.03
N SER A 299 -13.61 0.14 -14.63
CA SER A 299 -12.21 0.34 -14.26
C SER A 299 -11.76 1.79 -14.45
N ALA A 300 -12.19 2.43 -15.55
CA ALA A 300 -11.94 3.85 -15.79
C ALA A 300 -12.68 4.73 -14.76
N MET A 301 -13.94 4.42 -14.44
CA MET A 301 -14.73 5.15 -13.44
C MET A 301 -14.08 5.06 -12.06
N ASP A 302 -13.72 3.87 -11.59
CA ASP A 302 -13.08 3.67 -10.29
C ASP A 302 -11.79 4.49 -10.17
N THR A 303 -10.97 4.50 -11.21
CA THR A 303 -9.74 5.30 -11.23
C THR A 303 -10.01 6.81 -11.23
N VAL A 304 -11.02 7.28 -11.95
CA VAL A 304 -11.43 8.69 -11.92
C VAL A 304 -11.90 9.08 -10.52
N LEU A 305 -12.70 8.25 -9.87
CA LEU A 305 -13.20 8.51 -8.52
C LEU A 305 -12.10 8.46 -7.46
N GLU A 306 -11.14 7.54 -7.57
CA GLU A 306 -9.96 7.52 -6.69
C GLU A 306 -9.13 8.80 -6.81
N ASN A 307 -8.95 9.31 -8.03
CA ASN A 307 -8.28 10.60 -8.24
C ASN A 307 -9.07 11.76 -7.65
N LEU A 308 -10.38 11.74 -7.78
CA LEU A 308 -11.26 12.77 -7.21
C LEU A 308 -11.27 12.72 -5.66
N LYS A 309 -11.16 11.57 -5.03
CA LYS A 309 -11.03 11.43 -3.56
C LYS A 309 -9.81 12.17 -2.98
N GLN A 310 -8.79 12.42 -3.79
CA GLN A 310 -7.58 13.14 -3.36
C GLN A 310 -7.76 14.67 -3.34
N VAL A 311 -8.90 15.17 -3.82
CA VAL A 311 -9.22 16.62 -3.80
C VAL A 311 -9.62 17.01 -2.40
N GLY A 312 -8.85 17.88 -1.75
CA GLY A 312 -9.12 18.33 -0.38
C GLY A 312 -10.19 19.43 -0.26
N ASP A 313 -10.45 20.18 -1.33
CA ASP A 313 -11.42 21.30 -1.33
C ASP A 313 -12.54 21.07 -2.35
N TRP A 314 -13.76 20.87 -1.84
CA TRP A 314 -14.97 20.63 -2.61
C TRP A 314 -15.84 21.88 -2.78
N SER A 315 -15.45 23.02 -2.23
CA SER A 315 -16.18 24.30 -2.38
C SER A 315 -16.28 24.72 -3.85
N LYS A 316 -15.29 24.33 -4.65
CA LYS A 316 -15.27 24.48 -6.11
C LYS A 316 -15.35 23.10 -6.77
N ARG A 317 -16.08 23.05 -7.89
CA ARG A 317 -16.19 21.83 -8.67
C ARG A 317 -14.83 21.42 -9.23
N PRO A 318 -14.28 20.22 -8.87
CA PRO A 318 -13.01 19.75 -9.41
C PRO A 318 -13.06 19.42 -10.91
N ALA A 319 -11.91 19.48 -11.56
CA ALA A 319 -11.74 18.90 -12.89
C ALA A 319 -12.01 17.38 -12.81
N GLY A 320 -12.59 16.81 -13.87
CA GLY A 320 -12.94 15.39 -13.92
C GLY A 320 -14.39 15.07 -13.50
N ILE A 321 -15.07 15.88 -12.69
CA ILE A 321 -16.47 15.64 -12.31
C ILE A 321 -17.40 15.56 -13.53
N TYR A 322 -17.23 16.41 -14.52
CA TYR A 322 -18.02 16.33 -15.74
C TYR A 322 -17.64 15.13 -16.61
N GLY A 323 -16.37 14.71 -16.56
CA GLY A 323 -15.94 13.48 -17.22
C GLY A 323 -16.60 12.25 -16.59
N ALA A 324 -16.57 12.13 -15.26
CA ALA A 324 -17.26 11.06 -14.53
C ALA A 324 -18.78 11.06 -14.82
N ARG A 325 -19.43 12.23 -14.85
CA ARG A 325 -20.83 12.37 -15.24
C ARG A 325 -21.09 11.84 -16.66
N LEU A 326 -20.24 12.20 -17.62
CA LEU A 326 -20.39 11.77 -19.01
C LEU A 326 -20.30 10.26 -19.12
N LEU A 327 -19.34 9.62 -18.44
CA LEU A 327 -19.23 8.17 -18.39
C LEU A 327 -20.41 7.51 -17.67
N ALA A 328 -20.90 8.11 -16.59
CA ALA A 328 -22.09 7.66 -15.85
C ALA A 328 -23.39 7.71 -16.69
N GLN A 329 -23.46 8.57 -17.69
CA GLN A 329 -24.59 8.60 -18.64
C GLN A 329 -24.54 7.46 -19.67
N LYS A 330 -23.37 6.87 -19.92
CA LYS A 330 -23.17 5.79 -20.90
C LYS A 330 -23.37 4.40 -20.30
N ASP A 331 -23.05 4.21 -19.03
CA ASP A 331 -23.12 2.90 -18.37
C ASP A 331 -23.84 2.96 -17.01
N VAL A 332 -24.77 2.01 -16.79
CA VAL A 332 -25.61 1.96 -15.60
C VAL A 332 -24.80 1.67 -14.33
N LYS A 333 -23.77 0.83 -14.40
CA LYS A 333 -22.94 0.51 -13.23
C LYS A 333 -22.10 1.72 -12.84
N CYS A 334 -21.49 2.39 -13.82
CA CYS A 334 -20.76 3.65 -13.62
C CYS A 334 -21.67 4.73 -13.03
N LYS A 335 -22.94 4.81 -13.46
CA LYS A 335 -23.94 5.73 -12.91
C LYS A 335 -24.18 5.51 -11.41
N VAL A 336 -24.42 4.24 -11.01
CA VAL A 336 -24.64 3.90 -9.60
C VAL A 336 -23.42 4.23 -8.74
N THR A 337 -22.24 3.85 -9.21
CA THR A 337 -20.97 4.09 -8.49
C THR A 337 -20.70 5.60 -8.33
N PHE A 338 -20.90 6.38 -9.38
CA PHE A 338 -20.69 7.83 -9.33
C PHE A 338 -21.73 8.54 -8.43
N LEU A 339 -23.00 8.14 -8.46
CA LEU A 339 -24.03 8.69 -7.58
C LEU A 339 -23.73 8.40 -6.10
N ASN A 340 -23.30 7.19 -5.78
CA ASN A 340 -22.89 6.83 -4.42
C ASN A 340 -21.72 7.69 -3.96
N PHE A 341 -20.70 7.84 -4.78
CA PHE A 341 -19.57 8.73 -4.51
C PHE A 341 -20.01 10.17 -4.23
N MET A 342 -20.90 10.72 -5.07
CA MET A 342 -21.41 12.10 -4.88
C MET A 342 -22.21 12.27 -3.58
N LYS A 343 -22.92 11.23 -3.12
CA LYS A 343 -23.68 11.23 -1.86
C LYS A 343 -22.81 11.12 -0.61
N GLU A 344 -21.61 10.59 -0.73
CA GLU A 344 -20.62 10.52 0.37
C GLU A 344 -19.88 11.85 0.61
N LEU A 345 -19.90 12.76 -0.37
CA LEU A 345 -19.19 14.03 -0.28
C LEU A 345 -19.99 15.08 0.53
N PRO A 346 -19.30 16.07 1.14
CA PRO A 346 -19.97 17.26 1.69
C PRO A 346 -20.81 17.91 0.61
N PHE A 347 -22.10 18.13 0.90
CA PHE A 347 -23.04 18.66 -0.09
C PHE A 347 -22.70 20.10 -0.49
N GLU A 348 -22.51 20.32 -1.79
CA GLU A 348 -22.27 21.63 -2.40
C GLU A 348 -23.32 21.97 -3.47
N ARG A 349 -23.64 23.24 -3.64
CA ARG A 349 -24.69 23.70 -4.57
C ARG A 349 -24.48 23.22 -6.01
N TRP A 350 -23.25 23.07 -6.44
CA TRP A 350 -22.93 22.62 -7.81
C TRP A 350 -23.20 21.11 -8.05
N MET A 351 -23.35 20.31 -6.99
CA MET A 351 -23.64 18.87 -7.08
C MET A 351 -25.08 18.60 -7.44
N LYS A 352 -26.02 19.44 -6.94
CA LYS A 352 -27.47 19.24 -7.10
C LYS A 352 -27.91 18.98 -8.55
N PRO A 353 -27.56 19.85 -9.53
CA PRO A 353 -27.98 19.62 -10.92
C PRO A 353 -27.40 18.37 -11.55
N ILE A 354 -26.24 17.90 -11.11
CA ILE A 354 -25.61 16.67 -11.62
C ILE A 354 -26.35 15.43 -11.08
N ILE A 355 -26.69 15.45 -9.80
CA ILE A 355 -27.40 14.36 -9.15
C ILE A 355 -28.82 14.24 -9.72
N GLU A 356 -29.58 15.36 -9.81
CA GLU A 356 -30.93 15.38 -10.38
C GLU A 356 -30.98 14.89 -11.82
N GLU A 357 -30.00 15.27 -12.64
CA GLU A 357 -29.87 14.81 -14.02
C GLU A 357 -29.65 13.29 -14.11
N LEU A 358 -28.78 12.75 -13.25
CA LEU A 358 -28.46 11.32 -13.25
C LEU A 358 -29.58 10.46 -12.62
N GLU A 359 -30.28 10.97 -11.61
CA GLU A 359 -31.42 10.26 -11.00
C GLU A 359 -32.66 10.26 -11.89
N GLY A 360 -32.71 11.14 -12.92
CA GLY A 360 -33.85 11.22 -13.84
C GLY A 360 -35.04 11.93 -13.23
N THR A 361 -34.86 12.67 -12.15
CA THR A 361 -35.89 13.52 -11.53
C THR A 361 -35.87 14.87 -12.25
N LYS A 362 -36.75 15.02 -13.24
CA LYS A 362 -37.27 16.28 -13.71
C LYS A 362 -38.70 16.42 -13.28
#